data_b658c8d45e6a3e86d428e683c19fe086
#
_entry.id   b658c8d45e6a3e86d428e683c19fe086
#
_cell.length_a   1.000
_cell.length_b   1.000
_cell.length_c   1.000
_cell.angle_alpha   90.00
_cell.angle_beta   90.00
_cell.angle_gamma   90.00
#
_symmetry.space_group_name_H-M   'P 1'
#
loop_
_entity.id
_entity.type
_entity.pdbx_description
1 polymer ?
#
loop_
_entity_poly.entity_id
_entity_poly.type
_entity_poly.pdbx_seq_one_letter_code
_entity_poly.pdbx_strand_id
1 'polypeptide(L)'
;GKRILVTGGGSGLGKAMATRYLELGAEIYICGRRKSVLDESANEMMELHGGSVKGISCDITVPEAIEDMVDEIWAKGPLTGLVNNAAGNFISRTEDLSPKAFNAISNIVFNGTFYTTNAIGKRWLESKLKGSVISIITTWVHSSGPFTVPSAMSKSGLATMTKSLAAEWGNRGIRLNAIAPGPFPTKGAWDRLAPGGKGTN
;
A
#
# COMPACT_ATOMS: atom_id res chain seq x y z
N GLY A 1 -22.25 -0.90 2.53
CA GLY A 1 -21.02 -0.71 3.31
C GLY A 1 -19.85 -0.31 2.43
N LYS A 2 -18.73 0.05 3.04
CA LYS A 2 -17.48 0.34 2.31
C LYS A 2 -16.68 -0.95 2.16
N ARG A 3 -16.04 -1.14 1.01
CA ARG A 3 -15.11 -2.22 0.73
C ARG A 3 -13.75 -1.64 0.44
N ILE A 4 -12.75 -2.01 1.20
CA ILE A 4 -11.43 -1.38 1.13
C ILE A 4 -10.34 -2.44 0.97
N LEU A 5 -9.48 -2.27 -0.02
CA LEU A 5 -8.25 -3.05 -0.17
C LEU A 5 -7.09 -2.28 0.46
N VAL A 6 -6.31 -2.96 1.30
CA VAL A 6 -5.06 -2.43 1.88
C VAL A 6 -3.89 -3.30 1.43
N THR A 7 -3.01 -2.76 0.60
CA THR A 7 -1.80 -3.47 0.22
C THR A 7 -0.80 -3.47 1.36
N GLY A 8 -0.13 -4.61 1.61
CA GLY A 8 0.72 -4.78 2.79
C GLY A 8 -0.06 -4.75 4.11
N GLY A 9 -1.33 -5.16 4.10
CA GLY A 9 -2.25 -5.06 5.23
C GLY A 9 -2.05 -6.09 6.35
N GLY A 10 -1.14 -7.07 6.17
CA GLY A 10 -0.90 -8.11 7.16
C GLY A 10 0.03 -7.72 8.32
N SER A 11 0.56 -6.50 8.37
CA SER A 11 1.44 -6.06 9.46
C SER A 11 1.59 -4.53 9.51
N GLY A 12 2.15 -4.03 10.62
CA GLY A 12 2.55 -2.63 10.78
C GLY A 12 1.43 -1.62 10.49
N LEU A 13 1.76 -0.53 9.78
CA LEU A 13 0.80 0.52 9.43
C LEU A 13 -0.38 0.00 8.62
N GLY A 14 -0.13 -0.92 7.68
CA GLY A 14 -1.19 -1.51 6.86
C GLY A 14 -2.23 -2.24 7.70
N LYS A 15 -1.79 -3.07 8.65
CA LYS A 15 -2.68 -3.77 9.58
C LYS A 15 -3.45 -2.78 10.47
N ALA A 16 -2.77 -1.77 11.02
CA ALA A 16 -3.41 -0.76 11.87
C ALA A 16 -4.51 0.01 11.11
N MET A 17 -4.24 0.41 9.85
CA MET A 17 -5.23 1.07 9.01
C MET A 17 -6.40 0.13 8.66
N ALA A 18 -6.12 -1.12 8.31
CA ALA A 18 -7.13 -2.13 8.02
C ALA A 18 -8.05 -2.36 9.23
N THR A 19 -7.47 -2.51 10.43
CA THR A 19 -8.20 -2.62 11.70
C THR A 19 -9.12 -1.41 11.91
N ARG A 20 -8.59 -0.21 11.73
CA ARG A 20 -9.40 1.00 11.93
C ARG A 20 -10.57 1.11 10.96
N TYR A 21 -10.38 0.74 9.70
CA TYR A 21 -11.50 0.71 8.74
C TYR A 21 -12.52 -0.38 9.08
N LEU A 22 -12.07 -1.54 9.58
CA LEU A 22 -12.97 -2.61 10.05
C LEU A 22 -13.85 -2.13 11.20
N GLU A 23 -13.27 -1.48 12.22
CA GLU A 23 -14.00 -0.87 13.36
C GLU A 23 -15.04 0.15 12.90
N LEU A 24 -14.80 0.82 11.78
CA LEU A 24 -15.74 1.77 11.16
C LEU A 24 -16.77 1.07 10.24
N GLY A 25 -16.85 -0.25 10.27
CA GLY A 25 -17.84 -1.05 9.56
C GLY A 25 -17.55 -1.31 8.09
N ALA A 26 -16.29 -1.19 7.65
CA ALA A 26 -15.90 -1.56 6.30
C ALA A 26 -15.63 -3.07 6.20
N GLU A 27 -15.93 -3.66 5.03
CA GLU A 27 -15.41 -4.95 4.63
C GLU A 27 -13.97 -4.78 4.11
N ILE A 28 -13.03 -5.54 4.63
CA ILE A 28 -11.61 -5.33 4.41
C ILE A 28 -11.01 -6.48 3.60
N TYR A 29 -10.24 -6.11 2.60
CA TYR A 29 -9.32 -6.99 1.89
C TYR A 29 -7.90 -6.54 2.22
N ILE A 30 -7.05 -7.47 2.61
CA ILE A 30 -5.62 -7.22 2.81
C ILE A 30 -4.82 -8.09 1.85
N CYS A 31 -3.81 -7.55 1.21
CA CYS A 31 -2.95 -8.34 0.34
C CYS A 31 -1.47 -8.21 0.66
N GLY A 32 -0.72 -9.21 0.23
CA GLY A 32 0.72 -9.33 0.39
C GLY A 32 1.20 -10.72 -0.01
N ARG A 33 2.50 -10.96 0.04
CA ARG A 33 3.09 -12.22 -0.45
C ARG A 33 2.94 -13.41 0.50
N ARG A 34 2.82 -13.15 1.82
CA ARG A 34 2.85 -14.19 2.86
C ARG A 34 1.43 -14.51 3.31
N LYS A 35 0.84 -15.55 2.72
CA LYS A 35 -0.54 -15.95 2.99
C LYS A 35 -0.80 -16.21 4.47
N SER A 36 0.09 -16.94 5.17
CA SER A 36 -0.07 -17.24 6.60
C SER A 36 -0.17 -15.98 7.47
N VAL A 37 0.67 -14.97 7.20
CA VAL A 37 0.63 -13.69 7.92
C VAL A 37 -0.68 -12.93 7.66
N LEU A 38 -1.20 -13.02 6.44
CA LEU A 38 -2.47 -12.37 6.10
C LEU A 38 -3.64 -13.07 6.80
N ASP A 39 -3.65 -14.40 6.83
CA ASP A 39 -4.70 -15.17 7.49
C ASP A 39 -4.71 -14.96 9.00
N GLU A 40 -3.54 -15.02 9.63
CA GLU A 40 -3.38 -14.72 11.06
C GLU A 40 -3.89 -13.31 11.39
N SER A 41 -3.47 -12.31 10.62
CA SER A 41 -3.90 -10.92 10.82
C SER A 41 -5.40 -10.73 10.58
N ALA A 42 -5.97 -11.39 9.57
CA ALA A 42 -7.39 -11.30 9.28
C ALA A 42 -8.22 -11.92 10.42
N ASN A 43 -7.82 -13.10 10.90
CA ASN A 43 -8.49 -13.77 12.02
C ASN A 43 -8.42 -12.92 13.29
N GLU A 44 -7.25 -12.42 13.66
CA GLU A 44 -7.08 -11.55 14.83
C GLU A 44 -7.96 -10.29 14.76
N MET A 45 -8.00 -9.63 13.60
CA MET A 45 -8.85 -8.45 13.43
C MET A 45 -10.34 -8.80 13.57
N MET A 46 -10.79 -9.93 13.03
CA MET A 46 -12.20 -10.36 13.13
C MET A 46 -12.55 -10.83 14.53
N GLU A 47 -11.66 -11.50 15.23
CA GLU A 47 -11.87 -11.93 16.62
C GLU A 47 -12.01 -10.74 17.57
N LEU A 48 -11.19 -9.69 17.38
CA LEU A 48 -11.18 -8.52 18.25
C LEU A 48 -12.31 -7.51 17.96
N HIS A 49 -12.68 -7.36 16.69
CA HIS A 49 -13.56 -6.26 16.26
C HIS A 49 -14.81 -6.74 15.50
N GLY A 50 -14.95 -8.03 15.24
CA GLY A 50 -15.99 -8.55 14.36
C GLY A 50 -15.80 -8.13 12.90
N GLY A 51 -16.87 -8.20 12.12
CA GLY A 51 -16.86 -7.76 10.72
C GLY A 51 -16.25 -8.77 9.76
N SER A 52 -15.73 -8.30 8.63
CA SER A 52 -15.22 -9.14 7.55
C SER A 52 -13.84 -8.68 7.08
N VAL A 53 -12.86 -9.55 7.18
CA VAL A 53 -11.50 -9.34 6.67
C VAL A 53 -11.09 -10.56 5.84
N LYS A 54 -10.58 -10.34 4.63
CA LYS A 54 -10.05 -11.40 3.77
C LYS A 54 -8.60 -11.12 3.38
N GLY A 55 -7.71 -12.08 3.67
CA GLY A 55 -6.33 -12.07 3.22
C GLY A 55 -6.18 -12.73 1.85
N ILE A 56 -5.61 -12.03 0.88
CA ILE A 56 -5.35 -12.53 -0.47
C ILE A 56 -3.84 -12.49 -0.74
N SER A 57 -3.26 -13.64 -1.08
CA SER A 57 -1.85 -13.69 -1.47
C SER A 57 -1.68 -13.05 -2.84
N CYS A 58 -0.90 -11.97 -2.91
CA CYS A 58 -0.62 -11.26 -4.15
C CYS A 58 0.76 -10.59 -4.07
N ASP A 59 1.58 -10.81 -5.07
CA ASP A 59 2.78 -10.01 -5.31
C ASP A 59 2.42 -8.87 -6.26
N ILE A 60 2.34 -7.65 -5.73
CA ILE A 60 1.95 -6.47 -6.51
C ILE A 60 3.00 -6.05 -7.56
N THR A 61 4.14 -6.71 -7.62
CA THR A 61 5.12 -6.52 -8.71
C THR A 61 4.74 -7.29 -9.98
N VAL A 62 3.73 -8.17 -9.89
CA VAL A 62 3.24 -9.02 -10.99
C VAL A 62 1.85 -8.54 -11.39
N PRO A 63 1.70 -7.87 -12.55
CA PRO A 63 0.40 -7.32 -12.99
C PRO A 63 -0.73 -8.35 -13.06
N GLU A 64 -0.44 -9.55 -13.55
CA GLU A 64 -1.40 -10.64 -13.68
C GLU A 64 -1.96 -11.08 -12.32
N ALA A 65 -1.10 -11.17 -11.29
CA ALA A 65 -1.53 -11.49 -9.93
C ALA A 65 -2.41 -10.40 -9.32
N ILE A 66 -2.24 -9.14 -9.73
CA ILE A 66 -3.11 -8.05 -9.33
C ILE A 66 -4.48 -8.19 -10.01
N GLU A 67 -4.52 -8.48 -11.31
CA GLU A 67 -5.77 -8.65 -12.04
C GLU A 67 -6.58 -9.81 -11.43
N ASP A 68 -5.96 -10.97 -11.18
CA ASP A 68 -6.59 -12.13 -10.54
C ASP A 68 -7.16 -11.77 -9.15
N MET A 69 -6.38 -11.09 -8.32
CA MET A 69 -6.83 -10.61 -7.00
C MET A 69 -8.03 -9.68 -7.12
N VAL A 70 -7.98 -8.74 -8.05
CA VAL A 70 -9.05 -7.75 -8.21
C VAL A 70 -10.30 -8.41 -8.75
N ASP A 71 -10.19 -9.37 -9.67
CA ASP A 71 -11.32 -10.15 -10.18
C ASP A 71 -11.99 -10.97 -9.08
N GLU A 72 -11.20 -11.62 -8.21
CA GLU A 72 -11.71 -12.32 -7.03
C GLU A 72 -12.51 -11.40 -6.11
N ILE A 73 -12.03 -10.18 -5.88
CA ILE A 73 -12.73 -9.19 -5.06
C ILE A 73 -14.00 -8.70 -5.77
N TRP A 74 -13.91 -8.37 -7.06
CA TRP A 74 -15.06 -7.86 -7.83
C TRP A 74 -16.20 -8.86 -7.96
N ALA A 75 -15.91 -10.17 -7.98
CA ALA A 75 -16.93 -11.22 -7.94
C ALA A 75 -17.83 -11.15 -6.69
N LYS A 76 -17.36 -10.53 -5.61
CA LYS A 76 -18.15 -10.26 -4.38
C LYS A 76 -18.75 -8.84 -4.37
N GLY A 77 -18.32 -7.99 -5.28
CA GLY A 77 -18.76 -6.60 -5.44
C GLY A 77 -17.59 -5.62 -5.49
N PRO A 78 -17.85 -4.41 -5.99
CA PRO A 78 -16.79 -3.44 -6.25
C PRO A 78 -16.15 -2.90 -4.97
N LEU A 79 -14.86 -2.63 -5.03
CA LEU A 79 -14.17 -1.84 -4.02
C LEU A 79 -14.69 -0.38 -4.04
N THR A 80 -14.67 0.26 -2.88
CA THR A 80 -14.94 1.68 -2.70
C THR A 80 -13.70 2.47 -2.29
N GLY A 81 -12.65 1.75 -1.87
CA GLY A 81 -11.39 2.34 -1.44
C GLY A 81 -10.18 1.45 -1.68
N LEU A 82 -9.05 2.10 -1.91
CA LEU A 82 -7.73 1.48 -2.02
C LEU A 82 -6.75 2.23 -1.12
N VAL A 83 -6.01 1.48 -0.30
CA VAL A 83 -4.87 2.00 0.45
C VAL A 83 -3.58 1.37 -0.09
N ASN A 84 -2.79 2.14 -0.80
CA ASN A 84 -1.47 1.78 -1.26
C ASN A 84 -0.46 1.96 -0.13
N ASN A 85 -0.19 0.89 0.60
CA ASN A 85 0.72 0.90 1.74
C ASN A 85 1.90 -0.07 1.57
N ALA A 86 1.77 -1.11 0.74
CA ALA A 86 2.86 -2.05 0.52
C ALA A 86 4.15 -1.32 0.11
N ALA A 87 5.22 -1.60 0.81
CA ALA A 87 6.52 -0.97 0.60
C ALA A 87 7.65 -1.90 1.03
N GLY A 88 8.85 -1.58 0.55
CA GLY A 88 10.11 -2.12 1.03
C GLY A 88 11.11 -0.99 1.16
N ASN A 89 12.05 -1.13 2.07
CA ASN A 89 13.17 -0.22 2.19
C ASN A 89 14.35 -0.92 2.89
N PHE A 90 15.54 -0.42 2.68
CA PHE A 90 16.75 -0.74 3.42
C PHE A 90 17.71 0.45 3.34
N ILE A 91 18.64 0.51 4.28
CA ILE A 91 19.70 1.54 4.30
C ILE A 91 20.89 1.01 3.49
N SER A 92 21.35 1.80 2.53
CA SER A 92 22.57 1.55 1.77
C SER A 92 23.17 2.86 1.26
N ARG A 93 24.50 2.92 1.18
CA ARG A 93 25.17 3.99 0.43
C ARG A 93 24.75 3.85 -1.03
N THR A 94 24.53 4.97 -1.71
CA THR A 94 24.03 4.93 -3.10
C THR A 94 25.04 4.31 -4.06
N GLU A 95 26.33 4.58 -3.84
CA GLU A 95 27.44 4.02 -4.63
C GLU A 95 27.57 2.49 -4.51
N ASP A 96 27.04 1.89 -3.44
CA ASP A 96 27.06 0.44 -3.18
C ASP A 96 25.79 -0.26 -3.69
N LEU A 97 24.81 0.49 -4.20
CA LEU A 97 23.55 -0.08 -4.68
C LEU A 97 23.71 -0.79 -6.01
N SER A 98 23.45 -2.10 -6.04
CA SER A 98 23.30 -2.80 -7.31
C SER A 98 21.99 -2.44 -8.01
N PRO A 99 21.93 -2.54 -9.35
CA PRO A 99 20.67 -2.39 -10.09
C PRO A 99 19.56 -3.31 -9.58
N LYS A 100 19.91 -4.53 -9.18
CA LYS A 100 18.97 -5.51 -8.59
C LYS A 100 18.38 -5.00 -7.28
N ALA A 101 19.20 -4.44 -6.40
CA ALA A 101 18.77 -3.88 -5.12
C ALA A 101 17.87 -2.66 -5.33
N PHE A 102 18.22 -1.77 -6.26
CA PHE A 102 17.38 -0.64 -6.65
C PHE A 102 16.01 -1.12 -7.16
N ASN A 103 16.00 -2.05 -8.11
CA ASN A 103 14.77 -2.58 -8.71
C ASN A 103 13.90 -3.31 -7.69
N ALA A 104 14.46 -3.99 -6.71
CA ALA A 104 13.68 -4.66 -5.66
C ALA A 104 12.80 -3.70 -4.86
N ILE A 105 13.25 -2.48 -4.63
CA ILE A 105 12.47 -1.46 -3.94
C ILE A 105 11.51 -0.75 -4.90
N SER A 106 12.01 -0.27 -6.04
CA SER A 106 11.20 0.48 -7.00
C SER A 106 10.06 -0.35 -7.60
N ASN A 107 10.29 -1.65 -7.84
CA ASN A 107 9.22 -2.53 -8.33
C ASN A 107 8.07 -2.66 -7.33
N ILE A 108 8.34 -2.77 -6.03
CA ILE A 108 7.28 -2.84 -5.02
C ILE A 108 6.63 -1.46 -4.84
N VAL A 109 7.44 -0.43 -4.59
CA VAL A 109 6.94 0.88 -4.14
C VAL A 109 6.33 1.67 -5.28
N PHE A 110 6.99 1.72 -6.44
CA PHE A 110 6.55 2.51 -7.58
C PHE A 110 5.67 1.71 -8.54
N ASN A 111 6.22 0.67 -9.16
CA ASN A 111 5.51 -0.10 -10.18
C ASN A 111 4.28 -0.79 -9.59
N GLY A 112 4.42 -1.50 -8.48
CA GLY A 112 3.31 -2.24 -7.85
C GLY A 112 2.18 -1.34 -7.39
N THR A 113 2.50 -0.14 -6.88
CA THR A 113 1.49 0.86 -6.52
C THR A 113 0.76 1.38 -7.76
N PHE A 114 1.49 1.65 -8.84
CA PHE A 114 0.89 2.08 -10.11
C PHE A 114 -0.02 0.99 -10.67
N TYR A 115 0.46 -0.26 -10.78
CA TYR A 115 -0.32 -1.37 -11.33
C TYR A 115 -1.61 -1.61 -10.54
N THR A 116 -1.53 -1.63 -9.20
CA THR A 116 -2.72 -1.80 -8.34
C THR A 116 -3.71 -0.66 -8.51
N THR A 117 -3.21 0.58 -8.54
CA THR A 117 -4.07 1.77 -8.71
C THR A 117 -4.73 1.76 -10.08
N ASN A 118 -4.00 1.40 -11.13
CA ASN A 118 -4.51 1.33 -12.50
C ASN A 118 -5.57 0.23 -12.67
N ALA A 119 -5.29 -0.99 -12.20
CA ALA A 119 -6.23 -2.11 -12.29
C ALA A 119 -7.59 -1.82 -11.63
N ILE A 120 -7.57 -1.21 -10.45
CA ILE A 120 -8.79 -0.85 -9.71
C ILE A 120 -9.44 0.39 -10.33
N GLY A 121 -8.65 1.41 -10.65
CA GLY A 121 -9.13 2.66 -11.25
C GLY A 121 -9.83 2.43 -12.58
N LYS A 122 -9.29 1.58 -13.44
CA LYS A 122 -9.89 1.18 -14.71
C LYS A 122 -11.29 0.58 -14.50
N ARG A 123 -11.46 -0.35 -13.56
CA ARG A 123 -12.76 -0.96 -13.24
C ARG A 123 -13.77 0.06 -12.71
N TRP A 124 -13.35 1.00 -11.85
CA TRP A 124 -14.23 2.08 -11.41
C TRP A 124 -14.67 2.98 -12.57
N LEU A 125 -13.73 3.32 -13.46
CA LEU A 125 -14.03 4.18 -14.62
C LEU A 125 -14.97 3.52 -15.62
N GLU A 126 -14.73 2.27 -15.97
CA GLU A 126 -15.56 1.47 -16.86
C GLU A 126 -16.98 1.27 -16.33
N SER A 127 -17.10 1.02 -15.02
CA SER A 127 -18.38 0.82 -14.34
C SER A 127 -19.03 2.12 -13.87
N LYS A 128 -18.43 3.29 -14.12
CA LYS A 128 -18.89 4.63 -13.65
C LYS A 128 -19.09 4.68 -12.13
N LEU A 129 -18.24 3.97 -11.39
CA LEU A 129 -18.26 3.93 -9.93
C LEU A 129 -17.36 5.02 -9.33
N LYS A 130 -17.70 5.43 -8.12
CA LYS A 130 -16.86 6.33 -7.32
C LYS A 130 -15.83 5.53 -6.52
N GLY A 131 -14.63 6.08 -6.37
CA GLY A 131 -13.56 5.47 -5.60
C GLY A 131 -12.74 6.46 -4.78
N SER A 132 -11.99 5.95 -3.82
CA SER A 132 -11.03 6.76 -3.06
C SER A 132 -9.72 6.00 -2.91
N VAL A 133 -8.63 6.61 -3.32
CA VAL A 133 -7.28 6.07 -3.19
C VAL A 133 -6.50 6.89 -2.18
N ILE A 134 -5.83 6.22 -1.26
CA ILE A 134 -4.83 6.80 -0.36
C ILE A 134 -3.51 6.09 -0.60
N SER A 135 -2.47 6.85 -0.91
CA SER A 135 -1.10 6.34 -1.05
C SER A 135 -0.25 6.77 0.16
N ILE A 136 0.37 5.80 0.82
CA ILE A 136 1.30 6.09 1.91
C ILE A 136 2.68 6.40 1.31
N ILE A 137 3.03 7.66 1.32
CA ILE A 137 4.34 8.16 0.87
C ILE A 137 5.26 8.38 2.08
N THR A 138 6.11 9.39 2.08
CA THR A 138 7.02 9.72 3.19
C THR A 138 7.34 11.20 3.19
N THR A 139 7.73 11.76 4.33
CA THR A 139 8.23 13.14 4.44
C THR A 139 9.46 13.39 3.57
N TRP A 140 10.22 12.37 3.19
CA TRP A 140 11.36 12.48 2.27
C TRP A 140 11.01 13.00 0.88
N VAL A 141 9.74 13.00 0.51
CA VAL A 141 9.25 13.66 -0.72
C VAL A 141 9.48 15.18 -0.68
N HIS A 142 9.49 15.77 0.51
CA HIS A 142 9.68 17.21 0.72
C HIS A 142 11.07 17.57 1.25
N SER A 143 11.72 16.63 1.96
CA SER A 143 13.08 16.78 2.46
C SER A 143 14.06 15.97 1.63
N SER A 144 14.87 15.17 2.22
CA SER A 144 15.73 14.20 1.54
C SER A 144 15.72 12.88 2.29
N GLY A 145 16.08 11.79 1.62
CA GLY A 145 16.19 10.47 2.23
C GLY A 145 17.58 9.90 1.96
N PRO A 146 18.65 10.42 2.63
CA PRO A 146 19.99 9.86 2.47
C PRO A 146 19.99 8.38 2.81
N PHE A 147 20.79 7.59 2.11
CA PHE A 147 20.90 6.14 2.23
C PHE A 147 19.62 5.33 1.93
N THR A 148 18.54 5.98 1.49
CA THR A 148 17.26 5.35 1.14
C THR A 148 16.76 5.81 -0.24
N VAL A 149 17.65 6.16 -1.12
CA VAL A 149 17.38 6.78 -2.43
C VAL A 149 16.33 6.04 -3.25
N PRO A 150 16.33 4.70 -3.40
CA PRO A 150 15.32 4.00 -4.20
C PRO A 150 13.89 4.23 -3.67
N SER A 151 13.73 4.20 -2.34
CA SER A 151 12.43 4.45 -1.71
C SER A 151 12.02 5.92 -1.82
N ALA A 152 12.92 6.85 -1.57
CA ALA A 152 12.65 8.30 -1.66
C ALA A 152 12.22 8.69 -3.09
N MET A 153 12.95 8.23 -4.11
CA MET A 153 12.60 8.44 -5.52
C MET A 153 11.23 7.85 -5.86
N SER A 154 10.99 6.60 -5.46
CA SER A 154 9.71 5.92 -5.72
C SER A 154 8.54 6.67 -5.06
N LYS A 155 8.68 7.09 -3.81
CA LYS A 155 7.64 7.83 -3.09
C LYS A 155 7.39 9.22 -3.67
N SER A 156 8.42 9.88 -4.19
CA SER A 156 8.27 11.15 -4.94
C SER A 156 7.48 10.94 -6.24
N GLY A 157 7.74 9.86 -6.95
CA GLY A 157 6.95 9.46 -8.12
C GLY A 157 5.47 9.20 -7.75
N LEU A 158 5.19 8.56 -6.61
CA LEU A 158 3.81 8.35 -6.13
C LEU A 158 3.11 9.66 -5.77
N ALA A 159 3.83 10.65 -5.22
CA ALA A 159 3.26 11.97 -4.97
C ALA A 159 2.82 12.65 -6.28
N THR A 160 3.65 12.54 -7.32
CA THR A 160 3.32 13.04 -8.67
C THR A 160 2.15 12.26 -9.27
N MET A 161 2.18 10.93 -9.24
CA MET A 161 1.08 10.08 -9.70
C MET A 161 -0.25 10.45 -9.03
N THR A 162 -0.24 10.67 -7.72
CA THR A 162 -1.43 11.05 -6.96
C THR A 162 -2.04 12.36 -7.50
N LYS A 163 -1.23 13.38 -7.75
CA LYS A 163 -1.68 14.66 -8.29
C LYS A 163 -2.20 14.53 -9.72
N SER A 164 -1.47 13.80 -10.56
CA SER A 164 -1.83 13.60 -11.97
C SER A 164 -3.17 12.86 -12.11
N LEU A 165 -3.32 11.74 -11.41
CA LEU A 165 -4.55 10.95 -11.45
C LEU A 165 -5.72 11.65 -10.74
N ALA A 166 -5.46 12.47 -9.71
CA ALA A 166 -6.50 13.30 -9.10
C ALA A 166 -7.07 14.31 -10.09
N ALA A 167 -6.22 14.93 -10.92
CA ALA A 167 -6.65 15.83 -11.99
C ALA A 167 -7.40 15.09 -13.12
N GLU A 168 -6.90 13.90 -13.50
CA GLU A 168 -7.47 13.12 -14.61
C GLU A 168 -8.80 12.41 -14.25
N TRP A 169 -8.93 11.91 -13.03
CA TRP A 169 -10.06 11.06 -12.61
C TRP A 169 -11.04 11.75 -11.65
N GLY A 170 -10.66 12.92 -11.10
CA GLY A 170 -11.44 13.60 -10.07
C GLY A 170 -12.85 14.00 -10.51
N ASN A 171 -12.99 14.51 -11.73
CA ASN A 171 -14.28 14.85 -12.35
C ASN A 171 -15.17 13.63 -12.65
N ARG A 172 -14.59 12.43 -12.60
CA ARG A 172 -15.26 11.14 -12.79
C ARG A 172 -15.58 10.45 -11.45
N GLY A 173 -15.38 11.16 -10.32
CA GLY A 173 -15.74 10.72 -8.98
C GLY A 173 -14.70 9.84 -8.28
N ILE A 174 -13.48 9.74 -8.79
CA ILE A 174 -12.38 9.03 -8.15
C ILE A 174 -11.44 10.04 -7.51
N ARG A 175 -11.28 9.96 -6.20
CA ARG A 175 -10.42 10.85 -5.43
C ARG A 175 -9.11 10.14 -5.10
N LEU A 176 -7.99 10.82 -5.31
CA LEU A 176 -6.67 10.34 -4.95
C LEU A 176 -6.02 11.32 -3.98
N ASN A 177 -5.49 10.79 -2.89
CA ASN A 177 -4.74 11.53 -1.89
C ASN A 177 -3.51 10.74 -1.45
N ALA A 178 -2.55 11.44 -0.86
CA ALA A 178 -1.38 10.82 -0.27
C ALA A 178 -1.17 11.30 1.17
N ILE A 179 -0.67 10.43 2.02
CA ILE A 179 -0.26 10.74 3.38
C ILE A 179 1.26 10.56 3.46
N ALA A 180 1.95 11.58 3.95
CA ALA A 180 3.40 11.58 4.13
C ALA A 180 3.76 11.44 5.61
N PRO A 181 3.76 10.22 6.18
CA PRO A 181 4.19 10.02 7.56
C PRO A 181 5.68 10.29 7.69
N GLY A 182 6.08 10.83 8.84
CA GLY A 182 7.45 10.82 9.32
C GLY A 182 7.89 9.43 9.79
N PRO A 183 8.98 9.34 10.54
CA PRO A 183 9.42 8.08 11.15
C PRO A 183 8.32 7.49 12.03
N PHE A 184 7.84 6.31 11.68
CA PHE A 184 6.79 5.62 12.42
C PHE A 184 7.34 4.30 12.99
N PRO A 185 7.36 4.13 14.33
CA PRO A 185 8.04 3.01 14.98
C PRO A 185 7.23 1.71 14.86
N THR A 186 7.19 1.13 13.67
CA THR A 186 6.73 -0.25 13.52
C THR A 186 7.92 -1.19 13.60
N LYS A 187 7.72 -2.40 14.13
CA LYS A 187 8.78 -3.42 14.23
C LYS A 187 9.50 -3.61 12.87
N GLY A 188 8.73 -3.78 11.80
CA GLY A 188 9.31 -4.02 10.47
C GLY A 188 10.03 -2.80 9.86
N ALA A 189 9.69 -1.57 10.27
CA ALA A 189 10.42 -0.38 9.84
C ALA A 189 11.71 -0.21 10.65
N TRP A 190 11.64 -0.40 11.97
CA TRP A 190 12.79 -0.24 12.87
C TRP A 190 13.88 -1.26 12.60
N ASP A 191 13.54 -2.53 12.39
CA ASP A 191 14.49 -3.60 12.06
C ASP A 191 15.32 -3.28 10.79
N ARG A 192 14.78 -2.47 9.87
CA ARG A 192 15.42 -2.13 8.60
C ARG A 192 16.08 -0.75 8.56
N LEU A 193 15.54 0.20 9.29
CA LEU A 193 15.99 1.60 9.27
C LEU A 193 16.86 1.97 10.49
N ALA A 194 16.89 1.15 11.52
CA ALA A 194 17.74 1.30 12.68
C ALA A 194 18.29 -0.07 13.14
N PRO A 195 19.07 -0.76 12.29
CA PRO A 195 19.65 -2.03 12.65
C PRO A 195 20.63 -1.83 13.81
N GLY A 196 20.30 -2.35 15.00
CA GLY A 196 21.10 -2.20 16.21
C GLY A 196 20.41 -1.51 17.39
N GLY A 197 19.16 -1.14 17.24
CA GLY A 197 18.24 -0.87 18.37
C GLY A 197 18.62 0.26 19.32
N LYS A 198 19.32 1.31 18.86
CA LYS A 198 19.42 2.55 19.62
C LYS A 198 18.67 3.63 18.86
N GLY A 199 17.38 3.74 19.14
CA GLY A 199 16.66 4.97 18.86
C GLY A 199 17.41 6.11 19.54
N THR A 200 17.82 7.08 18.75
CA THR A 200 18.33 8.33 19.30
C THR A 200 17.26 8.96 20.18
N ASN A 201 17.58 9.13 21.45
CA ASN A 201 16.88 10.03 22.36
C ASN A 201 16.77 11.42 21.76
#